data_ea19d7cec30d2e1236cd04b39497e1ce
#
_entry.id   ea19d7cec30d2e1236cd04b39497e1ce
#
_cell.length_a   1.000
_cell.length_b   1.000
_cell.length_c   1.000
_cell.angle_alpha   90.00
_cell.angle_beta   90.00
_cell.angle_gamma   90.00
#
_symmetry.space_group_name_H-M   'P 1'
#
loop_
_entity.id
_entity.type
_entity.pdbx_description
1 polymer ?
#
loop_
_entity_poly.entity_id
_entity_poly.type
_entity_poly.pdbx_seq_one_letter_code
_entity_poly.pdbx_strand_id
1 'polypeptide(L)'
;MNNNKKHIPLLIISILCFISVALYAFAFIALAFNLFGLSDLFRSIYLNMMISPSDVDFEITFTCIEMIISVLAGLHFARYYLKAYKFISYQIVDFGRNMIIKSIFQILFGFIITGTISLIMGIIYVNKKQKVEPKVFADEDGLPAYKLEAMSEAVTRLKKLKDVGAISEEEYYINLNKILES
;
A
#
# COMPACT_ATOMS: atom_id res chain seq x y z
N MET A 1 24.51 -8.13 -11.36
CA MET A 1 23.54 -7.17 -11.96
C MET A 1 22.25 -7.22 -11.18
N ASN A 2 21.95 -6.17 -10.44
CA ASN A 2 20.81 -6.13 -9.53
C ASN A 2 19.52 -5.92 -10.34
N ASN A 3 18.82 -7.00 -10.70
CA ASN A 3 17.53 -6.95 -11.35
C ASN A 3 16.44 -6.55 -10.31
N ASN A 4 16.45 -5.29 -9.89
CA ASN A 4 15.32 -4.68 -9.23
C ASN A 4 14.18 -4.60 -10.25
N LYS A 5 13.43 -5.70 -10.40
CA LYS A 5 12.18 -5.69 -11.19
C LYS A 5 11.25 -4.66 -10.56
N LYS A 6 11.24 -3.47 -11.12
CA LYS A 6 10.32 -2.40 -10.74
C LYS A 6 8.88 -2.92 -10.89
N HIS A 7 8.10 -2.85 -9.82
CA HIS A 7 6.70 -3.30 -9.84
C HIS A 7 5.81 -2.24 -10.50
N ILE A 8 5.84 -2.16 -11.82
CA ILE A 8 5.09 -1.19 -12.63
C ILE A 8 3.62 -1.03 -12.19
N PRO A 9 2.86 -2.11 -11.83
CA PRO A 9 1.49 -1.95 -11.36
C PRO A 9 1.36 -1.04 -10.14
N LEU A 10 2.31 -1.06 -9.21
CA LEU A 10 2.28 -0.19 -8.02
C LEU A 10 2.52 1.28 -8.37
N LEU A 11 3.35 1.54 -9.38
CA LEU A 11 3.53 2.88 -9.91
C LEU A 11 2.24 3.41 -10.55
N ILE A 12 1.56 2.58 -11.33
CA ILE A 12 0.27 2.93 -11.95
C ILE A 12 -0.77 3.27 -10.88
N ILE A 13 -0.91 2.44 -9.84
CA ILE A 13 -1.83 2.69 -8.73
C ILE A 13 -1.47 4.01 -8.02
N SER A 14 -0.19 4.28 -7.78
CA SER A 14 0.26 5.53 -7.17
C SER A 14 -0.12 6.74 -8.03
N ILE A 15 0.09 6.69 -9.35
CA ILE A 15 -0.27 7.76 -10.28
C ILE A 15 -1.78 7.98 -10.26
N LEU A 16 -2.58 6.92 -10.33
CA LEU A 16 -4.04 7.01 -10.26
C LEU A 16 -4.52 7.63 -8.95
N CYS A 17 -3.88 7.30 -7.80
CA CYS A 17 -4.16 7.95 -6.54
C CYS A 17 -3.86 9.46 -6.59
N PHE A 18 -2.74 9.88 -7.19
CA PHE A 18 -2.43 11.31 -7.34
C PHE A 18 -3.45 12.04 -8.23
N ILE A 19 -3.87 11.41 -9.32
CA ILE A 19 -4.92 11.97 -10.20
C ILE A 19 -6.22 12.14 -9.41
N SER A 20 -6.63 11.12 -8.65
CA SER A 20 -7.83 11.19 -7.81
C SER A 20 -7.73 12.31 -6.76
N VAL A 21 -6.58 12.47 -6.12
CA VAL A 21 -6.31 13.58 -5.17
C VAL A 21 -6.48 14.93 -5.85
N ALA A 22 -5.94 15.10 -7.04
CA ALA A 22 -6.06 16.34 -7.80
C ALA A 22 -7.53 16.65 -8.14
N LEU A 23 -8.31 15.64 -8.52
CA LEU A 23 -9.75 15.79 -8.78
C LEU A 23 -10.54 16.16 -7.53
N TYR A 24 -10.29 15.52 -6.38
CA TYR A 24 -10.94 15.88 -5.12
C TYR A 24 -10.55 17.28 -4.66
N ALA A 25 -9.28 17.68 -4.79
CA ALA A 25 -8.83 19.02 -4.44
C ALA A 25 -9.48 20.08 -5.34
N PHE A 26 -9.58 19.80 -6.65
CA PHE A 26 -10.27 20.69 -7.58
C PHE A 26 -11.76 20.81 -7.26
N ALA A 27 -12.44 19.68 -7.01
CA ALA A 27 -13.85 19.66 -6.65
C ALA A 27 -14.11 20.41 -5.33
N PHE A 28 -13.23 20.26 -4.33
CA PHE A 28 -13.30 21.04 -3.08
C PHE A 28 -13.21 22.53 -3.34
N ILE A 29 -12.20 22.97 -4.11
CA ILE A 29 -12.01 24.38 -4.44
C ILE A 29 -13.24 24.91 -5.21
N ALA A 30 -13.72 24.16 -6.20
CA ALA A 30 -14.86 24.56 -7.01
C ALA A 30 -16.14 24.71 -6.16
N LEU A 31 -16.36 23.80 -5.20
CA LEU A 31 -17.51 23.85 -4.30
C LEU A 31 -17.37 24.97 -3.27
N ALA A 32 -16.20 25.07 -2.60
CA ALA A 32 -15.95 26.05 -1.54
C ALA A 32 -16.01 27.50 -2.03
N PHE A 33 -15.57 27.76 -3.25
CA PHE A 33 -15.58 29.10 -3.86
C PHE A 33 -16.71 29.30 -4.86
N ASN A 34 -17.67 28.39 -4.91
CA ASN A 34 -18.81 28.42 -5.85
C ASN A 34 -18.38 28.62 -7.32
N LEU A 35 -17.23 28.05 -7.70
CA LEU A 35 -16.76 28.14 -9.07
C LEU A 35 -17.76 27.42 -10.00
N PHE A 36 -18.08 28.08 -11.11
CA PHE A 36 -19.05 27.56 -12.09
C PHE A 36 -20.49 27.36 -11.54
N GLY A 37 -20.84 28.03 -10.45
CA GLY A 37 -22.15 27.86 -9.82
C GLY A 37 -22.34 26.46 -9.17
N LEU A 38 -21.25 25.76 -8.82
CA LEU A 38 -21.31 24.39 -8.32
C LEU A 38 -22.01 24.29 -6.97
N SER A 39 -21.79 25.24 -6.07
CA SER A 39 -22.51 25.32 -4.79
C SER A 39 -24.01 25.55 -4.97
N ASP A 40 -24.39 26.40 -5.93
CA ASP A 40 -25.79 26.67 -6.23
C ASP A 40 -26.46 25.44 -6.86
N LEU A 41 -25.75 24.71 -7.70
CA LEU A 41 -26.23 23.44 -8.27
C LEU A 41 -26.45 22.40 -7.17
N PHE A 42 -25.51 22.21 -6.25
CA PHE A 42 -25.66 21.30 -5.11
C PHE A 42 -26.83 21.72 -4.22
N ARG A 43 -26.94 23.01 -3.90
CA ARG A 43 -28.08 23.55 -3.15
C ARG A 43 -29.41 23.23 -3.83
N SER A 44 -29.52 23.43 -5.14
CA SER A 44 -30.70 23.09 -5.91
C SER A 44 -31.06 21.60 -5.86
N ILE A 45 -30.05 20.73 -5.96
CA ILE A 45 -30.26 19.27 -5.87
C ILE A 45 -30.78 18.88 -4.49
N TYR A 46 -30.17 19.35 -3.42
CA TYR A 46 -30.59 19.04 -2.05
C TYR A 46 -31.99 19.59 -1.72
N LEU A 47 -32.31 20.81 -2.14
CA LEU A 47 -33.65 21.35 -1.97
C LEU A 47 -34.72 20.55 -2.73
N ASN A 48 -34.39 20.05 -3.92
CA ASN A 48 -35.28 19.16 -4.68
C ASN A 48 -35.45 17.78 -4.00
N MET A 49 -34.56 17.37 -3.14
CA MET A 49 -34.69 16.16 -2.30
C MET A 49 -35.52 16.40 -1.02
N MET A 50 -36.22 17.52 -0.89
CA MET A 50 -36.99 17.93 0.29
C MET A 50 -36.18 18.09 1.58
N ILE A 51 -34.92 18.45 1.45
CA ILE A 51 -34.04 18.79 2.59
C ILE A 51 -34.28 20.25 2.97
N SER A 52 -34.32 20.55 4.26
CA SER A 52 -34.56 21.94 4.71
C SER A 52 -33.37 22.84 4.32
N PRO A 53 -33.60 24.14 4.06
CA PRO A 53 -32.53 25.06 3.69
C PRO A 53 -31.36 25.13 4.70
N SER A 54 -31.66 24.97 6.00
CA SER A 54 -30.63 24.93 7.05
C SER A 54 -29.76 23.68 6.97
N ASP A 55 -30.35 22.55 6.59
CA ASP A 55 -29.64 21.27 6.49
C ASP A 55 -28.80 21.22 5.21
N VAL A 56 -29.21 21.94 4.16
CA VAL A 56 -28.42 22.04 2.91
C VAL A 56 -27.05 22.67 3.15
N ASP A 57 -26.97 23.73 3.94
CA ASP A 57 -25.69 24.39 4.25
C ASP A 57 -24.81 23.47 5.10
N PHE A 58 -25.40 22.68 5.99
CA PHE A 58 -24.69 21.64 6.74
C PHE A 58 -24.14 20.56 5.80
N GLU A 59 -24.96 20.03 4.88
CA GLU A 59 -24.56 18.99 3.93
C GLU A 59 -23.43 19.46 2.99
N ILE A 60 -23.49 20.72 2.50
CA ILE A 60 -22.42 21.28 1.68
C ILE A 60 -21.11 21.38 2.50
N THR A 61 -21.21 21.84 3.75
CA THR A 61 -20.04 21.93 4.64
C THR A 61 -19.47 20.54 4.94
N PHE A 62 -20.32 19.56 5.20
CA PHE A 62 -19.92 18.18 5.46
C PHE A 62 -19.23 17.57 4.23
N THR A 63 -19.79 17.79 3.03
CA THR A 63 -19.17 17.36 1.76
C THR A 63 -17.78 17.98 1.56
N CYS A 64 -17.60 19.24 1.90
CA CYS A 64 -16.28 19.88 1.86
C CYS A 64 -15.28 19.23 2.83
N ILE A 65 -15.71 18.88 4.03
CA ILE A 65 -14.87 18.17 5.02
C ILE A 65 -14.49 16.77 4.49
N GLU A 66 -15.44 16.02 3.93
CA GLU A 66 -15.18 14.71 3.33
C GLU A 66 -14.16 14.80 2.19
N MET A 67 -14.24 15.82 1.34
CA MET A 67 -13.27 16.04 0.27
C MET A 67 -11.87 16.31 0.81
N ILE A 68 -11.73 17.11 1.89
CA ILE A 68 -10.43 17.35 2.54
C ILE A 68 -9.85 16.04 3.09
N ILE A 69 -10.65 15.25 3.80
CA ILE A 69 -10.24 13.95 4.35
C ILE A 69 -9.81 13.03 3.20
N SER A 70 -10.56 12.99 2.10
CA SER A 70 -10.22 12.20 0.92
C SER A 70 -8.91 12.63 0.29
N VAL A 71 -8.63 13.93 0.19
CA VAL A 71 -7.33 14.43 -0.30
C VAL A 71 -6.18 13.95 0.57
N LEU A 72 -6.30 14.06 1.89
CA LEU A 72 -5.25 13.60 2.84
C LEU A 72 -5.04 12.08 2.77
N ALA A 73 -6.12 11.32 2.75
CA ALA A 73 -6.08 9.86 2.61
C ALA A 73 -5.45 9.44 1.28
N GLY A 74 -5.85 10.09 0.18
CA GLY A 74 -5.32 9.80 -1.15
C GLY A 74 -3.82 10.08 -1.27
N LEU A 75 -3.32 11.18 -0.67
CA LEU A 75 -1.88 11.47 -0.60
C LEU A 75 -1.13 10.39 0.19
N HIS A 76 -1.71 9.90 1.30
CA HIS A 76 -1.12 8.81 2.07
C HIS A 76 -1.01 7.54 1.21
N PHE A 77 -2.07 7.14 0.52
CA PHE A 77 -2.06 5.95 -0.34
C PHE A 77 -1.09 6.11 -1.52
N ALA A 78 -1.09 7.26 -2.19
CA ALA A 78 -0.19 7.53 -3.30
C ALA A 78 1.29 7.36 -2.88
N ARG A 79 1.67 7.97 -1.74
CA ARG A 79 3.03 7.85 -1.18
C ARG A 79 3.36 6.41 -0.77
N TYR A 80 2.40 5.68 -0.21
CA TYR A 80 2.58 4.29 0.19
C TYR A 80 2.93 3.42 -1.02
N TYR A 81 2.16 3.49 -2.11
CA TYR A 81 2.43 2.71 -3.32
C TYR A 81 3.69 3.16 -4.05
N LEU A 82 3.99 4.45 -4.06
CA LEU A 82 5.23 4.97 -4.62
C LEU A 82 6.47 4.47 -3.87
N LYS A 83 6.40 4.43 -2.54
CA LYS A 83 7.46 3.87 -1.70
C LYS A 83 7.61 2.36 -1.94
N ALA A 84 6.49 1.65 -1.97
CA ALA A 84 6.46 0.22 -2.25
C ALA A 84 7.07 -0.11 -3.63
N TYR A 85 6.75 0.65 -4.67
CA TYR A 85 7.34 0.50 -6.00
C TYR A 85 8.88 0.52 -5.98
N LYS A 86 9.49 1.35 -5.12
CA LYS A 86 10.94 1.52 -5.03
C LYS A 86 11.63 0.42 -4.20
N PHE A 87 10.95 -0.11 -3.18
CA PHE A 87 11.59 -0.90 -2.12
C PHE A 87 11.09 -2.34 -1.98
N ILE A 88 10.09 -2.77 -2.76
CA ILE A 88 9.63 -4.17 -2.67
C ILE A 88 10.66 -5.09 -3.28
N SER A 89 11.32 -5.90 -2.44
CA SER A 89 12.13 -7.02 -2.91
C SER A 89 11.83 -8.37 -2.25
N TYR A 90 11.39 -8.45 -1.00
CA TYR A 90 11.40 -9.73 -0.28
C TYR A 90 10.11 -10.17 0.43
N GLN A 91 9.10 -9.31 0.60
CA GLN A 91 7.89 -9.64 1.37
C GLN A 91 6.62 -9.40 0.55
N ILE A 92 6.55 -9.95 -0.65
CA ILE A 92 5.42 -9.73 -1.57
C ILE A 92 4.08 -10.19 -0.95
N VAL A 93 4.07 -11.29 -0.19
CA VAL A 93 2.85 -11.85 0.43
C VAL A 93 2.34 -10.96 1.57
N ASP A 94 3.22 -10.56 2.48
CA ASP A 94 2.85 -9.68 3.59
C ASP A 94 2.46 -8.29 3.10
N PHE A 95 3.16 -7.80 2.08
CA PHE A 95 2.77 -6.58 1.38
C PHE A 95 1.39 -6.73 0.73
N GLY A 96 1.10 -7.87 0.08
CA GLY A 96 -0.20 -8.17 -0.51
C GLY A 96 -1.33 -8.14 0.52
N ARG A 97 -1.14 -8.71 1.71
CA ARG A 97 -2.12 -8.65 2.81
C ARG A 97 -2.38 -7.21 3.26
N ASN A 98 -1.32 -6.43 3.50
CA ASN A 98 -1.43 -5.03 3.86
C ASN A 98 -2.09 -4.20 2.75
N MET A 99 -1.84 -4.55 1.49
CA MET A 99 -2.45 -3.92 0.33
C MET A 99 -3.96 -4.18 0.27
N ILE A 100 -4.42 -5.39 0.58
CA ILE A 100 -5.85 -5.73 0.66
C ILE A 100 -6.55 -4.85 1.71
N ILE A 101 -5.99 -4.77 2.92
CA ILE A 101 -6.56 -3.95 4.00
C ILE A 101 -6.65 -2.48 3.56
N LYS A 102 -5.56 -1.93 3.02
CA LYS A 102 -5.52 -0.54 2.54
C LYS A 102 -6.48 -0.28 1.39
N SER A 103 -6.74 -1.28 0.54
CA SER A 103 -7.70 -1.19 -0.57
C SER A 103 -9.13 -1.02 -0.08
N ILE A 104 -9.50 -1.70 1.01
CA ILE A 104 -10.81 -1.54 1.63
C ILE A 104 -10.98 -0.10 2.13
N PHE A 105 -9.97 0.43 2.82
CA PHE A 105 -9.99 1.84 3.24
C PHE A 105 -10.05 2.80 2.06
N GLN A 106 -9.33 2.53 0.96
CA GLN A 106 -9.42 3.36 -0.25
C GLN A 106 -10.86 3.41 -0.79
N ILE A 107 -11.55 2.27 -0.86
CA ILE A 107 -12.94 2.21 -1.32
C ILE A 107 -13.85 3.02 -0.38
N LEU A 108 -13.68 2.89 0.94
CA LEU A 108 -14.44 3.63 1.94
C LEU A 108 -14.24 5.16 1.85
N PHE A 109 -13.04 5.61 1.47
CA PHE A 109 -12.74 7.03 1.24
C PHE A 109 -13.07 7.51 -0.18
N GLY A 110 -13.88 6.76 -0.94
CA GLY A 110 -14.33 7.17 -2.28
C GLY A 110 -13.33 6.89 -3.41
N PHE A 111 -12.18 6.27 -3.13
CA PHE A 111 -11.21 5.88 -4.16
C PHE A 111 -11.58 4.52 -4.79
N ILE A 112 -12.80 4.39 -5.32
CA ILE A 112 -13.36 3.11 -5.77
C ILE A 112 -12.48 2.45 -6.83
N ILE A 113 -12.08 3.19 -7.87
CA ILE A 113 -11.28 2.64 -8.99
C ILE A 113 -9.91 2.18 -8.49
N THR A 114 -9.17 3.05 -7.80
CA THR A 114 -7.83 2.72 -7.30
C THR A 114 -7.87 1.66 -6.21
N GLY A 115 -8.89 1.69 -5.34
CA GLY A 115 -9.12 0.68 -4.31
C GLY A 115 -9.41 -0.70 -4.91
N THR A 116 -10.25 -0.77 -5.93
CA THR A 116 -10.55 -2.04 -6.62
C THR A 116 -9.31 -2.62 -7.32
N ILE A 117 -8.55 -1.80 -8.04
CA ILE A 117 -7.31 -2.23 -8.68
C ILE A 117 -6.30 -2.70 -7.62
N SER A 118 -6.16 -1.96 -6.52
CA SER A 118 -5.29 -2.32 -5.41
C SER A 118 -5.70 -3.63 -4.74
N LEU A 119 -7.00 -3.88 -4.59
CA LEU A 119 -7.54 -5.11 -4.02
C LEU A 119 -7.17 -6.31 -4.90
N ILE A 120 -7.42 -6.22 -6.20
CA ILE A 120 -7.09 -7.28 -7.16
C ILE A 120 -5.57 -7.58 -7.12
N MET A 121 -4.74 -6.53 -7.14
CA MET A 121 -3.30 -6.69 -7.07
C MET A 121 -2.83 -7.28 -5.74
N GLY A 122 -3.46 -6.89 -4.63
CA GLY A 122 -3.20 -7.47 -3.31
C GLY A 122 -3.48 -8.98 -3.29
N ILE A 123 -4.61 -9.41 -3.84
CA ILE A 123 -4.98 -10.83 -3.97
C ILE A 123 -3.96 -11.57 -4.84
N ILE A 124 -3.55 -10.99 -5.98
CA ILE A 124 -2.53 -11.57 -6.85
C ILE A 124 -1.20 -11.75 -6.09
N TYR A 125 -0.79 -10.77 -5.28
CA TYR A 125 0.45 -10.85 -4.51
C TYR A 125 0.38 -11.89 -3.39
N VAL A 126 -0.76 -12.03 -2.70
CA VAL A 126 -0.95 -13.07 -1.68
C VAL A 126 -0.95 -14.47 -2.31
N ASN A 127 -1.55 -14.63 -3.49
CA ASN A 127 -1.63 -15.91 -4.19
C ASN A 127 -0.36 -16.24 -4.99
N LYS A 128 0.54 -15.29 -5.18
CA LYS A 128 1.87 -15.60 -5.70
C LYS A 128 2.50 -16.55 -4.69
N LYS A 129 2.49 -17.88 -5.02
CA LYS A 129 3.35 -18.84 -4.33
C LYS A 129 4.71 -18.14 -4.23
N GLN A 130 5.17 -17.89 -3.01
CA GLN A 130 6.57 -17.62 -2.81
C GLN A 130 7.30 -18.75 -3.49
N LYS A 131 7.72 -18.52 -4.72
CA LYS A 131 8.96 -19.12 -5.14
C LYS A 131 9.95 -18.45 -4.21
N VAL A 132 10.19 -19.09 -3.09
CA VAL A 132 11.49 -19.07 -2.46
C VAL A 132 12.36 -19.63 -3.59
N GLU A 133 12.75 -18.76 -4.51
CA GLU A 133 14.02 -18.99 -5.17
C GLU A 133 14.96 -18.92 -3.98
N PRO A 134 15.52 -20.08 -3.55
CA PRO A 134 16.73 -19.99 -2.77
C PRO A 134 17.56 -19.07 -3.65
N LYS A 135 17.92 -17.88 -3.19
CA LYS A 135 19.07 -17.20 -3.74
C LYS A 135 20.16 -18.22 -3.49
N VAL A 136 20.36 -19.04 -4.49
CA VAL A 136 21.62 -19.70 -4.65
C VAL A 136 22.59 -18.53 -4.67
N PHE A 137 23.21 -18.27 -3.53
CA PHE A 137 24.53 -17.71 -3.51
C PHE A 137 25.32 -18.78 -4.22
N ALA A 138 25.25 -18.80 -5.54
CA ALA A 138 26.24 -19.39 -6.39
C ALA A 138 27.43 -18.46 -6.24
N ASP A 139 28.05 -18.52 -5.07
CA ASP A 139 29.42 -18.15 -4.91
C ASP A 139 30.18 -19.19 -5.72
N GLU A 140 31.14 -18.71 -6.46
CA GLU A 140 32.03 -19.48 -7.33
C GLU A 140 32.78 -20.64 -6.62
N ASP A 141 32.52 -20.87 -5.33
CA ASP A 141 33.19 -21.84 -4.46
C ASP A 141 32.43 -23.16 -4.26
N GLY A 142 31.39 -23.45 -5.05
CA GLY A 142 30.86 -24.81 -5.17
C GLY A 142 30.39 -25.49 -3.87
N LEU A 143 29.76 -24.77 -2.94
CA LEU A 143 29.18 -25.36 -1.74
C LEU A 143 28.11 -26.41 -2.10
N PRO A 144 28.20 -27.64 -1.55
CA PRO A 144 27.27 -28.70 -1.89
C PRO A 144 25.85 -28.34 -1.48
N ALA A 145 24.86 -28.67 -2.31
CA ALA A 145 23.45 -28.30 -2.17
C ALA A 145 22.87 -28.61 -0.78
N TYR A 146 23.27 -29.70 -0.12
CA TYR A 146 22.83 -30.06 1.22
C TYR A 146 23.30 -29.07 2.30
N LYS A 147 24.45 -28.40 2.10
CA LYS A 147 24.99 -27.40 3.03
C LYS A 147 24.18 -26.12 2.93
N LEU A 148 23.80 -25.72 1.72
CA LEU A 148 22.91 -24.57 1.45
C LEU A 148 21.51 -24.75 2.04
N GLU A 149 20.96 -25.95 1.99
CA GLU A 149 19.65 -26.28 2.56
C GLU A 149 19.70 -26.22 4.10
N ALA A 150 20.73 -26.79 4.71
CA ALA A 150 20.94 -26.75 6.16
C ALA A 150 21.15 -25.30 6.67
N MET A 151 21.88 -24.47 5.96
CA MET A 151 22.07 -23.05 6.29
C MET A 151 20.73 -22.28 6.18
N SER A 152 19.93 -22.52 5.15
CA SER A 152 18.63 -21.90 4.95
C SER A 152 17.65 -22.25 6.08
N GLU A 153 17.62 -23.51 6.51
CA GLU A 153 16.81 -23.93 7.65
C GLU A 153 17.27 -23.29 8.96
N ALA A 154 18.60 -23.25 9.20
CA ALA A 154 19.18 -22.65 10.41
C ALA A 154 18.85 -21.15 10.51
N VAL A 155 18.98 -20.40 9.42
CA VAL A 155 18.61 -18.97 9.35
C VAL A 155 17.11 -18.79 9.59
N THR A 156 16.27 -19.65 9.03
CA THR A 156 14.80 -19.60 9.22
C THR A 156 14.41 -19.84 10.68
N ARG A 157 15.05 -20.82 11.34
CA ARG A 157 14.85 -21.11 12.78
C ARG A 157 15.32 -19.95 13.64
N LEU A 158 16.48 -19.39 13.35
CA LEU A 158 17.04 -18.25 14.05
C LEU A 158 16.13 -17.01 13.98
N LYS A 159 15.57 -16.76 12.79
CA LYS A 159 14.60 -15.68 12.60
C LYS A 159 13.34 -15.88 13.43
N LYS A 160 12.80 -17.09 13.47
CA LYS A 160 11.62 -17.39 14.31
C LYS A 160 11.89 -17.15 15.79
N LEU A 161 13.09 -17.49 16.30
CA LEU A 161 13.47 -17.25 17.68
C LEU A 161 13.53 -15.74 18.00
N LYS A 162 14.03 -14.93 17.08
CA LYS A 162 14.00 -13.46 17.21
C LYS A 162 12.56 -12.95 17.21
N ASP A 163 11.73 -13.39 16.26
CA ASP A 163 10.35 -12.90 16.09
C ASP A 163 9.45 -13.21 17.30
N VAL A 164 9.72 -14.30 18.03
CA VAL A 164 9.03 -14.64 19.28
C VAL A 164 9.71 -14.05 20.54
N GLY A 165 10.76 -13.28 20.37
CA GLY A 165 11.49 -12.66 21.49
C GLY A 165 12.34 -13.62 22.33
N ALA A 166 12.61 -14.85 21.84
CA ALA A 166 13.42 -15.85 22.52
C ALA A 166 14.92 -15.54 22.48
N ILE A 167 15.36 -14.72 21.55
CA ILE A 167 16.73 -14.19 21.45
C ILE A 167 16.68 -12.68 21.18
N SER A 168 17.70 -11.98 21.68
CA SER A 168 17.89 -10.56 21.41
C SER A 168 18.29 -10.29 19.97
N GLU A 169 18.19 -9.05 19.53
CA GLU A 169 18.63 -8.64 18.21
C GLU A 169 20.14 -8.83 18.02
N GLU A 170 20.92 -8.57 19.06
CA GLU A 170 22.35 -8.76 19.09
C GLU A 170 22.76 -10.24 18.96
N GLU A 171 22.11 -11.12 19.73
CA GLU A 171 22.28 -12.57 19.62
C GLU A 171 21.89 -13.12 18.26
N TYR A 172 20.84 -12.55 17.65
CA TYR A 172 20.47 -12.90 16.30
C TYR A 172 21.59 -12.64 15.28
N TYR A 173 22.20 -11.46 15.29
CA TYR A 173 23.28 -11.12 14.37
C TYR A 173 24.56 -11.92 14.63
N ILE A 174 24.90 -12.17 15.87
CA ILE A 174 26.07 -13.02 16.23
C ILE A 174 25.88 -14.44 15.70
N ASN A 175 24.70 -15.03 15.89
CA ASN A 175 24.43 -16.38 15.42
C ASN A 175 24.26 -16.46 13.90
N LEU A 176 23.71 -15.42 13.28
CA LEU A 176 23.63 -15.32 11.82
C LEU A 176 25.02 -15.34 11.18
N ASN A 177 25.98 -14.57 11.71
CA ASN A 177 27.35 -14.55 11.22
C ASN A 177 28.02 -15.92 11.36
N LYS A 178 27.82 -16.61 12.50
CA LYS A 178 28.34 -17.97 12.69
C LYS A 178 27.81 -18.97 11.68
N ILE A 179 26.53 -18.86 11.31
CA ILE A 179 25.91 -19.72 10.29
C ILE A 179 26.50 -19.43 8.90
N LEU A 180 26.78 -18.15 8.60
CA LEU A 180 27.33 -17.75 7.30
C LEU A 180 28.80 -18.08 7.14
N GLU A 181 29.55 -18.21 8.25
CA GLU A 181 30.99 -18.54 8.26
C GLU A 181 31.27 -20.05 8.35
N SER A 182 30.24 -20.90 8.59
CA SER A 182 30.35 -22.35 8.74
C SER A 182 30.16 -23.08 7.40
#